data_9724ff60d345611e50063c1df57eb222
#
_entry.id   9724ff60d345611e50063c1df57eb222
#
_cell.length_a   1.000
_cell.length_b   1.000
_cell.length_c   1.000
_cell.angle_alpha   90.00
_cell.angle_beta   90.00
_cell.angle_gamma   90.00
#
_symmetry.space_group_name_H-M   'P 1'
#
loop_
_entity.id
_entity.type
_entity.pdbx_description
1 polymer ?
#
loop_
_entity_poly.entity_id
_entity_poly.type
_entity_poly.pdbx_seq_one_letter_code
_entity_poly.pdbx_strand_id
1 'polypeptide(L)'
;MNKTVKAGLPKKDEEFFETSLDFFVENGNTLQKICPDYVDEYNDHSLLKLVSIAYWVGFFSPIAHRQLREKYGYRVAYVDTMAGSGVTSTKRSGDYFCGSCPGALLSARKYPFDLVMAVEIDPKKGDALKKRLETLLPQQNVTVFNKDIADVSQGIAQELQHKTISYIVIDPQAFQGMTWAGIGPLLHCKGDAMVTWFEAEFWRMKCAACSQNEHQALEADGQRLTELLGNDQWKNAQSAEELTKIFITRVLNDCDKTAHAKIKIPRSEGGYYWMILFTKAAKLADEWKKHVEKRINSAHGRDIAVLLDVKAGRTSTLKNWIKTE
;
A
#
# COMPACT_ATOMS: atom_id res chain seq x y z
N MET A 1 -9.10 31.76 5.57
CA MET A 1 -7.62 31.79 5.47
C MET A 1 -7.17 30.49 4.83
N ASN A 2 -6.83 30.54 3.54
CA ASN A 2 -6.32 29.37 2.79
C ASN A 2 -4.90 29.05 3.27
N LYS A 3 -4.75 28.02 4.12
CA LYS A 3 -3.44 27.45 4.38
C LYS A 3 -2.99 26.74 3.10
N THR A 4 -1.99 27.29 2.47
CA THR A 4 -1.33 26.76 1.27
C THR A 4 -0.73 25.38 1.61
N VAL A 5 -1.30 24.33 1.08
CA VAL A 5 -0.77 22.97 1.21
C VAL A 5 0.59 22.92 0.50
N LYS A 6 1.66 22.64 1.25
CA LYS A 6 2.99 22.48 0.68
C LYS A 6 3.03 21.29 -0.27
N ALA A 7 3.33 21.53 -1.53
CA ALA A 7 3.48 20.50 -2.55
C ALA A 7 4.90 19.94 -2.50
N GLY A 8 5.02 18.62 -2.31
CA GLY A 8 6.26 17.86 -2.46
C GLY A 8 6.83 17.31 -1.15
N LEU A 9 7.20 16.05 -1.20
CA LEU A 9 7.92 15.37 -0.12
C LEU A 9 9.36 15.91 -0.01
N PRO A 10 9.93 16.03 1.20
CA PRO A 10 11.21 16.69 1.43
C PRO A 10 12.42 15.90 0.93
N LYS A 11 13.56 16.61 0.77
CA LYS A 11 14.78 16.08 0.15
C LYS A 11 15.78 15.45 1.11
N LYS A 12 15.68 15.65 2.44
CA LYS A 12 16.61 15.10 3.43
C LYS A 12 15.98 14.04 4.31
N ASP A 13 16.75 13.03 4.70
CA ASP A 13 16.26 11.80 5.34
C ASP A 13 15.57 12.05 6.71
N GLU A 14 16.05 12.93 7.56
CA GLU A 14 15.47 13.26 8.87
C GLU A 14 14.19 14.12 8.74
N GLU A 15 14.20 15.10 7.84
CA GLU A 15 13.04 15.94 7.53
C GLU A 15 11.94 15.16 6.77
N PHE A 16 12.28 14.04 6.14
CA PHE A 16 11.35 13.28 5.30
C PHE A 16 10.21 12.67 6.10
N PHE A 17 10.52 11.98 7.22
CA PHE A 17 9.47 11.37 8.03
C PHE A 17 8.62 12.40 8.74
N GLU A 18 9.23 13.44 9.32
CA GLU A 18 8.48 14.50 9.98
C GLU A 18 7.52 15.21 9.02
N THR A 19 8.01 15.59 7.85
CA THR A 19 7.17 16.27 6.85
C THR A 19 6.16 15.32 6.20
N SER A 20 6.50 14.04 6.03
CA SER A 20 5.54 13.02 5.56
C SER A 20 4.45 12.79 6.60
N LEU A 21 4.79 12.67 7.88
CA LEU A 21 3.81 12.54 8.94
C LEU A 21 2.92 13.76 9.04
N ASP A 22 3.48 14.98 8.94
CA ASP A 22 2.68 16.22 8.91
C ASP A 22 1.68 16.22 7.75
N PHE A 23 2.14 15.82 6.56
CA PHE A 23 1.27 15.69 5.39
C PHE A 23 0.11 14.72 5.65
N PHE A 24 0.38 13.54 6.21
CA PHE A 24 -0.65 12.55 6.50
C PHE A 24 -1.59 13.00 7.61
N VAL A 25 -1.08 13.62 8.68
CA VAL A 25 -1.86 14.13 9.82
C VAL A 25 -2.74 15.30 9.41
N GLU A 26 -2.21 16.32 8.75
CA GLU A 26 -2.98 17.50 8.34
C GLU A 26 -4.15 17.11 7.44
N ASN A 27 -3.89 16.24 6.46
CA ASN A 27 -4.93 15.75 5.55
C ASN A 27 -5.88 14.78 6.25
N GLY A 28 -5.39 13.90 7.13
CA GLY A 28 -6.23 12.99 7.91
C GLY A 28 -7.22 13.73 8.81
N ASN A 29 -6.75 14.74 9.54
CA ASN A 29 -7.60 15.60 10.38
C ASN A 29 -8.65 16.37 9.55
N THR A 30 -8.33 16.74 8.32
CA THR A 30 -9.28 17.39 7.41
C THR A 30 -10.34 16.40 6.92
N LEU A 31 -9.93 15.21 6.51
CA LEU A 31 -10.83 14.17 6.00
C LEU A 31 -11.72 13.58 7.09
N GLN A 32 -11.21 13.45 8.32
CA GLN A 32 -11.98 12.94 9.46
C GLN A 32 -13.22 13.79 9.72
N LYS A 33 -13.13 15.11 9.61
CA LYS A 33 -14.26 16.05 9.81
C LYS A 33 -15.40 15.86 8.81
N ILE A 34 -15.13 15.27 7.63
CA ILE A 34 -16.14 15.03 6.59
C ILE A 34 -17.06 13.85 6.97
N CYS A 35 -16.49 12.78 7.57
CA CYS A 35 -17.21 11.60 8.03
C CYS A 35 -16.61 11.12 9.37
N PRO A 36 -16.97 11.74 10.51
CA PRO A 36 -16.31 11.47 11.79
C PRO A 36 -16.42 10.01 12.28
N ASP A 37 -17.52 9.33 11.95
CA ASP A 37 -17.87 8.01 12.50
C ASP A 37 -17.13 6.84 11.84
N TYR A 38 -16.47 7.08 10.70
CA TYR A 38 -15.81 6.02 9.94
C TYR A 38 -14.32 6.29 9.84
N VAL A 39 -13.58 5.73 10.78
CA VAL A 39 -12.12 5.80 10.88
C VAL A 39 -11.60 4.39 11.06
N ASP A 40 -10.61 4.00 10.24
CA ASP A 40 -9.90 2.73 10.44
C ASP A 40 -8.91 2.87 11.58
N GLU A 41 -8.74 1.82 12.40
CA GLU A 41 -7.77 1.81 13.48
C GLU A 41 -6.62 0.87 13.13
N TYR A 42 -5.39 1.41 13.08
CA TYR A 42 -4.19 0.66 12.73
C TYR A 42 -3.08 0.81 13.78
N ASN A 43 -2.10 -0.08 13.68
CA ASN A 43 -0.87 0.04 14.44
C ASN A 43 0.07 1.09 13.80
N ASP A 44 0.94 1.71 14.59
CA ASP A 44 1.85 2.79 14.16
C ASP A 44 2.70 2.42 12.93
N HIS A 45 3.12 1.16 12.81
CA HIS A 45 3.91 0.68 11.68
C HIS A 45 3.17 0.78 10.32
N SER A 46 1.83 0.85 10.31
CA SER A 46 1.06 1.03 9.08
C SER A 46 1.34 2.37 8.39
N LEU A 47 1.81 3.37 9.14
CA LEU A 47 2.23 4.66 8.58
C LEU A 47 3.42 4.50 7.62
N LEU A 48 4.33 3.54 7.87
CA LEU A 48 5.44 3.24 6.96
C LEU A 48 4.95 2.78 5.59
N LYS A 49 3.86 2.01 5.54
CA LYS A 49 3.22 1.61 4.28
C LYS A 49 2.70 2.84 3.53
N LEU A 50 1.94 3.68 4.21
CA LEU A 50 1.34 4.89 3.61
C LEU A 50 2.42 5.79 3.00
N VAL A 51 3.50 6.04 3.75
CA VAL A 51 4.64 6.83 3.28
C VAL A 51 5.30 6.16 2.06
N SER A 52 5.48 4.84 2.07
CA SER A 52 6.11 4.09 0.97
C SER A 52 5.27 4.14 -0.30
N ILE A 53 3.94 4.01 -0.19
CA ILE A 53 2.99 4.12 -1.30
C ILE A 53 3.04 5.53 -1.89
N ALA A 54 2.90 6.56 -1.06
CA ALA A 54 2.91 7.95 -1.51
C ALA A 54 4.26 8.36 -2.12
N TYR A 55 5.37 7.83 -1.61
CA TYR A 55 6.69 8.07 -2.16
C TYR A 55 6.83 7.51 -3.58
N TRP A 56 6.32 6.30 -3.85
CA TRP A 56 6.33 5.75 -5.21
C TRP A 56 5.46 6.59 -6.17
N VAL A 57 4.32 7.09 -5.72
CA VAL A 57 3.48 8.01 -6.51
C VAL A 57 4.28 9.21 -7.01
N GLY A 58 5.18 9.75 -6.19
CA GLY A 58 6.06 10.86 -6.53
C GLY A 58 7.02 10.57 -7.71
N PHE A 59 7.33 9.30 -7.97
CA PHE A 59 8.09 8.86 -9.16
C PHE A 59 7.17 8.47 -10.31
N PHE A 60 6.20 7.60 -10.02
CA PHE A 60 5.31 7.02 -11.02
C PHE A 60 4.55 8.10 -11.79
N SER A 61 3.84 8.97 -11.07
CA SER A 61 2.90 9.90 -11.69
C SER A 61 3.58 10.90 -12.64
N PRO A 62 4.69 11.61 -12.28
CA PRO A 62 5.39 12.48 -13.21
C PRO A 62 5.95 11.77 -14.44
N ILE A 63 6.44 10.53 -14.27
CA ILE A 63 7.00 9.74 -15.37
C ILE A 63 5.89 9.29 -16.31
N ALA A 64 4.79 8.75 -15.77
CA ALA A 64 3.63 8.34 -16.54
C ALA A 64 3.05 9.49 -17.37
N HIS A 65 2.92 10.68 -16.76
CA HIS A 65 2.46 11.86 -17.49
C HIS A 65 3.41 12.27 -18.61
N ARG A 66 4.68 12.50 -18.32
CA ARG A 66 5.64 13.05 -19.30
C ARG A 66 6.01 12.05 -20.39
N GLN A 67 6.12 10.76 -20.07
CA GLN A 67 6.61 9.77 -21.02
C GLN A 67 5.50 9.03 -21.76
N LEU A 68 4.32 8.92 -21.18
CA LEU A 68 3.24 8.11 -21.75
C LEU A 68 2.00 8.95 -22.09
N ARG A 69 1.50 9.78 -21.16
CA ARG A 69 0.31 10.58 -21.39
C ARG A 69 0.54 11.65 -22.43
N GLU A 70 1.55 12.51 -22.26
CA GLU A 70 1.84 13.62 -23.17
C GLU A 70 2.30 13.15 -24.55
N LYS A 71 3.09 12.07 -24.62
CA LYS A 71 3.66 11.60 -25.90
C LYS A 71 2.74 10.67 -26.66
N TYR A 72 1.98 9.82 -25.97
CA TYR A 72 1.24 8.72 -26.59
C TYR A 72 -0.24 8.68 -26.23
N GLY A 73 -0.76 9.63 -25.44
CA GLY A 73 -2.16 9.74 -25.08
C GLY A 73 -2.64 8.60 -24.13
N TYR A 74 -1.75 8.06 -23.29
CA TYR A 74 -2.17 7.12 -22.26
C TYR A 74 -2.95 7.81 -21.16
N ARG A 75 -3.96 7.13 -20.62
CA ARG A 75 -4.55 7.50 -19.32
C ARG A 75 -3.62 7.05 -18.21
N VAL A 76 -3.54 7.81 -17.13
CA VAL A 76 -2.80 7.46 -15.91
C VAL A 76 -3.82 7.10 -14.84
N ALA A 77 -3.77 5.85 -14.34
CA ALA A 77 -4.74 5.34 -13.38
C ALA A 77 -4.09 5.00 -12.03
N TYR A 78 -4.89 5.13 -10.96
CA TYR A 78 -4.59 4.63 -9.63
C TYR A 78 -5.67 3.63 -9.20
N VAL A 79 -5.23 2.49 -8.66
CA VAL A 79 -6.14 1.47 -8.13
C VAL A 79 -5.72 1.13 -6.71
N ASP A 80 -6.66 1.18 -5.78
CA ASP A 80 -6.48 0.74 -4.40
C ASP A 80 -7.46 -0.40 -4.11
N THR A 81 -6.95 -1.60 -3.90
CA THR A 81 -7.78 -2.81 -3.84
C THR A 81 -8.45 -3.03 -2.50
N MET A 82 -8.03 -2.32 -1.46
CA MET A 82 -8.55 -2.42 -0.09
C MET A 82 -8.38 -1.07 0.61
N ALA A 83 -9.11 -0.07 0.08
CA ALA A 83 -8.87 1.34 0.34
C ALA A 83 -9.30 1.83 1.73
N GLY A 84 -10.06 1.01 2.47
CA GLY A 84 -10.60 1.41 3.77
C GLY A 84 -11.53 2.61 3.69
N SER A 85 -11.70 3.29 4.79
CA SER A 85 -12.50 4.52 4.87
C SER A 85 -11.78 5.78 4.33
N GLY A 86 -10.50 5.68 4.00
CA GLY A 86 -9.64 6.80 3.60
C GLY A 86 -9.08 7.64 4.75
N VAL A 87 -9.44 7.33 5.98
CA VAL A 87 -8.85 7.90 7.20
C VAL A 87 -8.53 6.79 8.18
N THR A 88 -7.36 6.87 8.77
CA THR A 88 -6.94 5.94 9.81
C THR A 88 -6.49 6.70 11.05
N SER A 89 -6.67 6.09 12.22
CA SER A 89 -6.04 6.52 13.48
C SER A 89 -5.07 5.44 13.94
N THR A 90 -4.05 5.84 14.69
CA THR A 90 -3.25 4.86 15.41
C THR A 90 -3.72 4.76 16.86
N LYS A 91 -3.64 3.55 17.42
CA LYS A 91 -4.03 3.27 18.82
C LYS A 91 -3.32 4.17 19.83
N ARG A 92 -2.14 4.67 19.49
CA ARG A 92 -1.26 5.38 20.42
C ARG A 92 -1.38 6.90 20.33
N SER A 93 -1.45 7.47 19.12
CA SER A 93 -1.35 8.93 18.97
C SER A 93 -2.68 9.66 19.17
N GLY A 94 -3.80 9.02 18.85
CA GLY A 94 -5.09 9.69 18.77
C GLY A 94 -5.22 10.67 17.58
N ASP A 95 -4.15 10.80 16.76
CA ASP A 95 -4.18 11.61 15.53
C ASP A 95 -4.82 10.82 14.39
N TYR A 96 -5.40 11.55 13.44
CA TYR A 96 -5.95 11.00 12.23
C TYR A 96 -4.97 11.17 11.08
N PHE A 97 -4.82 10.13 10.27
CA PHE A 97 -3.96 10.09 9.10
C PHE A 97 -4.78 9.82 7.86
N CYS A 98 -4.46 10.47 6.75
CA CYS A 98 -5.09 10.08 5.50
C CYS A 98 -4.61 8.68 5.07
N GLY A 99 -5.55 7.84 4.63
CA GLY A 99 -5.30 6.47 4.17
C GLY A 99 -4.52 6.43 2.85
N SER A 100 -4.29 5.20 2.33
CA SER A 100 -3.53 4.96 1.10
C SER A 100 -4.08 5.71 -0.11
N CYS A 101 -5.37 5.57 -0.38
CA CYS A 101 -6.01 6.19 -1.53
C CYS A 101 -5.93 7.73 -1.49
N PRO A 102 -6.46 8.46 -0.48
CA PRO A 102 -6.34 9.91 -0.45
C PRO A 102 -4.88 10.38 -0.35
N GLY A 103 -4.01 9.66 0.35
CA GLY A 103 -2.58 9.97 0.44
C GLY A 103 -1.89 9.92 -0.93
N ALA A 104 -2.17 8.90 -1.73
CA ALA A 104 -1.67 8.77 -3.09
C ALA A 104 -2.16 9.90 -4.00
N LEU A 105 -3.47 10.19 -3.97
CA LEU A 105 -4.06 11.24 -4.82
C LEU A 105 -3.54 12.63 -4.47
N LEU A 106 -3.41 12.93 -3.19
CA LEU A 106 -2.84 14.19 -2.73
C LEU A 106 -1.36 14.33 -3.10
N SER A 107 -0.60 13.24 -3.08
CA SER A 107 0.81 13.22 -3.51
C SER A 107 0.94 13.43 -5.02
N ALA A 108 -0.06 13.04 -5.80
CA ALA A 108 -0.11 13.19 -7.26
C ALA A 108 -0.67 14.54 -7.73
N ARG A 109 -0.99 15.51 -6.86
CA ARG A 109 -1.70 16.76 -7.25
C ARG A 109 -1.11 17.50 -8.45
N LYS A 110 0.21 17.48 -8.61
CA LYS A 110 0.89 18.12 -9.75
C LYS A 110 0.71 17.35 -11.06
N TYR A 111 0.55 16.06 -10.98
CA TYR A 111 0.38 15.14 -12.09
C TYR A 111 -0.76 14.17 -11.74
N PRO A 112 -2.03 14.63 -11.77
CA PRO A 112 -3.15 13.88 -11.23
C PRO A 112 -3.47 12.65 -12.07
N PHE A 113 -4.03 11.65 -11.44
CA PHE A 113 -4.54 10.47 -12.13
C PHE A 113 -5.79 10.83 -12.95
N ASP A 114 -5.88 10.32 -14.18
CA ASP A 114 -7.07 10.48 -15.02
C ASP A 114 -8.23 9.60 -14.55
N LEU A 115 -7.90 8.48 -13.88
CA LEU A 115 -8.85 7.48 -13.40
C LEU A 115 -8.41 6.96 -12.04
N VAL A 116 -9.33 6.92 -11.09
CA VAL A 116 -9.13 6.38 -9.76
C VAL A 116 -10.19 5.34 -9.47
N MET A 117 -9.75 4.15 -9.08
CA MET A 117 -10.64 3.06 -8.67
C MET A 117 -10.22 2.58 -7.27
N ALA A 118 -11.15 2.61 -6.34
CA ALA A 118 -10.95 2.15 -4.98
C ALA A 118 -11.95 1.02 -4.68
N VAL A 119 -11.49 -0.03 -4.02
CA VAL A 119 -12.34 -1.16 -3.61
C VAL A 119 -12.35 -1.24 -2.10
N GLU A 120 -13.52 -1.34 -1.52
CA GLU A 120 -13.73 -1.52 -0.09
C GLU A 120 -14.94 -2.44 0.12
N ILE A 121 -14.77 -3.52 0.86
CA ILE A 121 -15.81 -4.52 1.06
C ILE A 121 -16.90 -4.03 2.03
N ASP A 122 -16.54 -3.18 2.99
CA ASP A 122 -17.53 -2.57 3.90
C ASP A 122 -18.16 -1.35 3.22
N PRO A 123 -19.47 -1.41 2.87
CA PRO A 123 -20.12 -0.33 2.14
C PRO A 123 -20.12 0.99 2.90
N LYS A 124 -20.17 0.97 4.24
CA LYS A 124 -20.15 2.20 5.06
C LYS A 124 -18.78 2.89 4.98
N LYS A 125 -17.70 2.11 4.99
CA LYS A 125 -16.34 2.63 4.79
C LYS A 125 -16.15 3.14 3.37
N GLY A 126 -16.61 2.40 2.37
CA GLY A 126 -16.54 2.82 0.98
C GLY A 126 -17.32 4.10 0.69
N ASP A 127 -18.51 4.26 1.25
CA ASP A 127 -19.31 5.49 1.13
C ASP A 127 -18.62 6.68 1.83
N ALA A 128 -18.00 6.46 3.00
CA ALA A 128 -17.21 7.48 3.68
C ALA A 128 -15.98 7.89 2.86
N LEU A 129 -15.27 6.91 2.27
CA LEU A 129 -14.15 7.17 1.36
C LEU A 129 -14.59 8.02 0.18
N LYS A 130 -15.67 7.60 -0.51
CA LYS A 130 -16.22 8.32 -1.66
C LYS A 130 -16.52 9.78 -1.32
N LYS A 131 -17.27 10.02 -0.25
CA LYS A 131 -17.62 11.38 0.21
C LYS A 131 -16.39 12.22 0.53
N ARG A 132 -15.38 11.65 1.15
CA ARG A 132 -14.10 12.31 1.45
C ARG A 132 -13.36 12.72 0.19
N LEU A 133 -13.26 11.81 -0.78
CA LEU A 133 -12.55 12.07 -2.04
C LEU A 133 -13.27 13.08 -2.90
N GLU A 134 -14.60 13.01 -3.05
CA GLU A 134 -15.42 13.99 -3.76
C GLU A 134 -15.33 15.41 -3.15
N THR A 135 -15.24 15.48 -1.81
CA THR A 135 -15.10 16.77 -1.11
C THR A 135 -13.70 17.35 -1.26
N LEU A 136 -12.66 16.50 -1.16
CA LEU A 136 -11.27 16.96 -1.18
C LEU A 136 -10.75 17.21 -2.59
N LEU A 137 -11.21 16.42 -3.55
CA LEU A 137 -10.72 16.36 -4.93
C LEU A 137 -11.90 16.34 -5.92
N PRO A 138 -12.77 17.38 -5.96
CA PRO A 138 -14.02 17.36 -6.70
C PRO A 138 -13.85 17.24 -8.24
N GLN A 139 -12.64 17.47 -8.74
CA GLN A 139 -12.32 17.34 -10.18
C GLN A 139 -11.75 15.96 -10.53
N GLN A 140 -11.57 15.09 -9.54
CA GLN A 140 -10.99 13.77 -9.76
C GLN A 140 -12.08 12.77 -10.16
N ASN A 141 -11.82 11.99 -11.23
CA ASN A 141 -12.71 10.89 -11.61
C ASN A 141 -12.45 9.67 -10.70
N VAL A 142 -13.30 9.51 -9.68
CA VAL A 142 -13.19 8.47 -8.65
C VAL A 142 -14.37 7.53 -8.72
N THR A 143 -14.08 6.23 -8.81
CA THR A 143 -15.05 5.14 -8.65
C THR A 143 -14.70 4.34 -7.40
N VAL A 144 -15.67 4.20 -6.48
CA VAL A 144 -15.54 3.34 -5.30
C VAL A 144 -16.46 2.13 -5.45
N PHE A 145 -15.89 0.92 -5.38
CA PHE A 145 -16.60 -0.34 -5.45
C PHE A 145 -16.81 -0.88 -4.03
N ASN A 146 -18.07 -0.96 -3.57
CA ASN A 146 -18.42 -1.56 -2.28
C ASN A 146 -18.62 -3.08 -2.46
N LYS A 147 -17.54 -3.81 -2.75
CA LYS A 147 -17.54 -5.24 -3.07
C LYS A 147 -16.23 -5.91 -2.67
N ASP A 148 -16.22 -7.24 -2.67
CA ASP A 148 -14.96 -7.98 -2.60
C ASP A 148 -14.12 -7.73 -3.86
N ILE A 149 -12.80 -7.67 -3.71
CA ILE A 149 -11.89 -7.45 -4.83
C ILE A 149 -11.98 -8.58 -5.86
N ALA A 150 -12.24 -9.81 -5.45
CA ALA A 150 -12.41 -10.94 -6.35
C ALA A 150 -13.60 -10.78 -7.31
N ASP A 151 -14.66 -10.06 -6.88
CA ASP A 151 -15.85 -9.82 -7.70
C ASP A 151 -15.66 -8.72 -8.77
N VAL A 152 -14.71 -7.81 -8.54
CA VAL A 152 -14.55 -6.61 -9.38
C VAL A 152 -13.23 -6.53 -10.12
N SER A 153 -12.22 -7.30 -9.73
CA SER A 153 -10.86 -7.23 -10.27
C SER A 153 -10.79 -7.39 -11.78
N GLN A 154 -11.56 -8.34 -12.33
CA GLN A 154 -11.62 -8.57 -13.78
C GLN A 154 -12.23 -7.38 -14.52
N GLY A 155 -13.28 -6.76 -13.99
CA GLY A 155 -13.89 -5.56 -14.57
C GLY A 155 -12.97 -4.36 -14.51
N ILE A 156 -12.26 -4.17 -13.39
CA ILE A 156 -11.22 -3.14 -13.24
C ILE A 156 -10.11 -3.36 -14.26
N ALA A 157 -9.61 -4.59 -14.40
CA ALA A 157 -8.57 -4.93 -15.35
C ALA A 157 -8.99 -4.65 -16.80
N GLN A 158 -10.24 -4.94 -17.18
CA GLN A 158 -10.80 -4.61 -18.50
C GLN A 158 -10.81 -3.11 -18.76
N GLU A 159 -11.23 -2.29 -17.78
CA GLU A 159 -11.21 -0.82 -17.89
C GLU A 159 -9.78 -0.29 -18.09
N LEU A 160 -8.78 -0.95 -17.50
CA LEU A 160 -7.36 -0.56 -17.61
C LEU A 160 -6.67 -1.01 -18.91
N GLN A 161 -7.32 -1.84 -19.76
CA GLN A 161 -6.70 -2.37 -20.99
C GLN A 161 -6.44 -1.30 -22.06
N HIS A 162 -7.30 -0.29 -22.19
CA HIS A 162 -7.28 0.66 -23.30
C HIS A 162 -6.35 1.85 -23.03
N LYS A 163 -5.11 1.78 -23.53
CA LYS A 163 -4.09 2.87 -23.40
C LYS A 163 -4.03 3.46 -21.99
N THR A 164 -4.00 2.59 -21.00
CA THR A 164 -3.91 3.00 -19.60
C THR A 164 -2.62 2.47 -19.00
N ILE A 165 -1.93 3.32 -18.23
CA ILE A 165 -0.83 2.95 -17.36
C ILE A 165 -1.30 3.12 -15.91
N SER A 166 -1.14 2.10 -15.09
CA SER A 166 -1.71 2.09 -13.74
C SER A 166 -0.65 1.93 -12.64
N TYR A 167 -0.91 2.56 -11.51
CA TYR A 167 -0.29 2.21 -10.24
C TYR A 167 -1.34 1.53 -9.37
N ILE A 168 -1.10 0.27 -9.04
CA ILE A 168 -2.03 -0.59 -8.31
C ILE A 168 -1.46 -0.89 -6.94
N VAL A 169 -2.23 -0.62 -5.89
CA VAL A 169 -1.90 -0.93 -4.50
C VAL A 169 -2.75 -2.10 -4.05
N ILE A 170 -2.08 -3.17 -3.62
CA ILE A 170 -2.66 -4.39 -3.07
C ILE A 170 -2.18 -4.49 -1.63
N ASP A 171 -2.99 -3.94 -0.71
CA ASP A 171 -2.63 -3.83 0.71
C ASP A 171 -3.72 -4.46 1.60
N PRO A 172 -3.85 -5.80 1.60
CA PRO A 172 -4.82 -6.48 2.45
C PRO A 172 -4.51 -6.27 3.94
N GLN A 173 -5.55 -6.16 4.75
CA GLN A 173 -5.40 -6.08 6.21
C GLN A 173 -4.88 -7.40 6.80
N ALA A 174 -5.19 -8.51 6.13
CA ALA A 174 -4.73 -9.84 6.48
C ALA A 174 -4.54 -10.69 5.22
N PHE A 175 -3.73 -11.73 5.32
CA PHE A 175 -3.42 -12.62 4.19
C PHE A 175 -4.65 -13.31 3.58
N GLN A 176 -5.75 -13.46 4.35
CA GLN A 176 -7.00 -14.05 3.87
C GLN A 176 -7.63 -13.24 2.72
N GLY A 177 -7.42 -11.93 2.66
CA GLY A 177 -7.89 -11.09 1.56
C GLY A 177 -7.09 -11.25 0.27
N MET A 178 -5.97 -12.01 0.29
CA MET A 178 -5.12 -12.19 -0.88
C MET A 178 -5.45 -13.50 -1.60
N THR A 179 -6.20 -13.39 -2.69
CA THR A 179 -6.50 -14.51 -3.59
C THR A 179 -6.03 -14.18 -5.00
N TRP A 180 -5.66 -15.19 -5.80
CA TRP A 180 -5.25 -14.94 -7.19
C TRP A 180 -6.41 -14.40 -8.03
N ALA A 181 -7.63 -14.84 -7.77
CA ALA A 181 -8.83 -14.31 -8.43
C ALA A 181 -8.98 -12.79 -8.20
N GLY A 182 -8.65 -12.32 -6.97
CA GLY A 182 -8.72 -10.89 -6.64
C GLY A 182 -7.56 -10.06 -7.17
N ILE A 183 -6.32 -10.59 -7.20
CA ILE A 183 -5.15 -9.78 -7.52
C ILE A 183 -4.55 -10.08 -8.90
N GLY A 184 -4.69 -11.31 -9.40
CA GLY A 184 -4.07 -11.75 -10.67
C GLY A 184 -4.48 -10.87 -11.87
N PRO A 185 -5.77 -10.62 -12.13
CA PRO A 185 -6.19 -9.75 -13.23
C PRO A 185 -5.55 -8.37 -13.19
N LEU A 186 -5.35 -7.81 -11.99
CA LEU A 186 -4.75 -6.49 -11.79
C LEU A 186 -3.23 -6.52 -12.00
N LEU A 187 -2.55 -7.58 -11.57
CA LEU A 187 -1.12 -7.74 -11.79
C LEU A 187 -0.75 -7.85 -13.27
N HIS A 188 -1.68 -8.31 -14.13
CA HIS A 188 -1.52 -8.34 -15.59
C HIS A 188 -1.67 -6.96 -16.25
N CYS A 189 -2.20 -5.96 -15.56
CA CYS A 189 -2.34 -4.61 -16.10
C CYS A 189 -0.99 -3.95 -16.34
N LYS A 190 -0.92 -3.06 -17.35
CA LYS A 190 0.28 -2.26 -17.62
C LYS A 190 0.56 -1.27 -16.51
N GLY A 191 1.80 -1.16 -16.11
CA GLY A 191 2.25 -0.24 -15.07
C GLY A 191 2.83 -0.94 -13.86
N ASP A 192 2.72 -0.34 -12.70
CA ASP A 192 3.35 -0.79 -11.48
C ASP A 192 2.33 -1.34 -10.49
N ALA A 193 2.73 -2.32 -9.70
CA ALA A 193 1.93 -2.86 -8.61
C ALA A 193 2.75 -2.91 -7.32
N MET A 194 2.17 -2.44 -6.22
CA MET A 194 2.75 -2.57 -4.88
C MET A 194 1.90 -3.52 -4.06
N VAL A 195 2.52 -4.58 -3.57
CA VAL A 195 1.85 -5.68 -2.88
C VAL A 195 2.38 -5.79 -1.46
N THR A 196 1.50 -5.75 -0.46
CA THR A 196 1.83 -6.13 0.92
C THR A 196 1.81 -7.65 1.03
N TRP A 197 2.94 -8.25 1.37
CA TRP A 197 3.15 -9.69 1.44
C TRP A 197 3.44 -10.15 2.86
N PHE A 198 2.59 -11.00 3.38
CA PHE A 198 2.64 -11.55 4.76
C PHE A 198 3.43 -12.86 4.79
N GLU A 199 4.75 -12.77 4.64
CA GLU A 199 5.65 -13.92 4.52
C GLU A 199 5.48 -14.95 5.64
N ALA A 200 5.43 -14.50 6.91
CA ALA A 200 5.30 -15.39 8.06
C ALA A 200 3.93 -16.07 8.14
N GLU A 201 2.88 -15.37 7.74
CA GLU A 201 1.51 -15.91 7.72
C GLU A 201 1.35 -16.97 6.63
N PHE A 202 1.89 -16.73 5.43
CA PHE A 202 1.89 -17.73 4.35
C PHE A 202 2.75 -18.95 4.71
N TRP A 203 3.87 -18.75 5.41
CA TRP A 203 4.67 -19.85 5.92
C TRP A 203 3.91 -20.70 6.94
N ARG A 204 3.21 -20.09 7.89
CA ARG A 204 2.36 -20.81 8.85
C ARG A 204 1.26 -21.60 8.15
N MET A 205 0.59 -21.00 7.14
CA MET A 205 -0.39 -21.70 6.32
C MET A 205 0.19 -22.91 5.62
N LYS A 206 1.39 -22.80 5.04
CA LYS A 206 2.12 -23.90 4.41
C LYS A 206 2.41 -25.02 5.41
N CYS A 207 2.96 -24.68 6.57
CA CYS A 207 3.27 -25.66 7.60
C CYS A 207 2.00 -26.39 8.08
N ALA A 208 0.89 -25.67 8.27
CA ALA A 208 -0.40 -26.26 8.59
C ALA A 208 -0.86 -27.22 7.48
N ALA A 209 -0.91 -26.75 6.23
CA ALA A 209 -1.35 -27.54 5.08
C ALA A 209 -0.52 -28.82 4.83
N CYS A 210 0.73 -28.87 5.31
CA CYS A 210 1.59 -30.04 5.23
C CYS A 210 1.58 -30.93 6.50
N SER A 211 0.88 -30.54 7.57
CA SER A 211 0.77 -31.33 8.79
C SER A 211 -0.28 -32.44 8.65
N GLN A 212 -0.03 -33.60 9.25
CA GLN A 212 -0.89 -34.78 9.06
C GLN A 212 -2.13 -34.82 9.99
N ASN A 213 -2.37 -33.80 10.80
CA ASN A 213 -3.24 -33.92 11.97
C ASN A 213 -4.69 -33.39 11.84
N GLU A 214 -5.06 -32.67 10.75
CA GLU A 214 -6.42 -32.15 10.59
C GLU A 214 -6.81 -32.07 9.10
N HIS A 215 -7.78 -32.88 8.64
CA HIS A 215 -7.97 -33.11 7.20
C HIS A 215 -8.72 -32.04 6.40
N GLN A 216 -9.69 -31.32 6.93
CA GLN A 216 -10.56 -30.45 6.09
C GLN A 216 -10.11 -28.96 6.00
N ALA A 217 -9.68 -28.37 7.10
CA ALA A 217 -9.18 -26.97 7.08
C ALA A 217 -7.87 -26.85 6.29
N LEU A 218 -7.07 -27.90 6.31
CA LEU A 218 -5.75 -27.99 5.67
C LEU A 218 -5.83 -28.13 4.15
N GLU A 219 -6.87 -28.77 3.62
CA GLU A 219 -7.09 -28.82 2.16
C GLU A 219 -7.42 -27.46 1.59
N ALA A 220 -8.27 -26.66 2.25
CA ALA A 220 -8.61 -25.31 1.82
C ALA A 220 -7.41 -24.36 1.80
N ASP A 221 -6.54 -24.45 2.82
CA ASP A 221 -5.31 -23.65 2.87
C ASP A 221 -4.30 -24.09 1.80
N GLY A 222 -4.18 -25.39 1.56
CA GLY A 222 -3.35 -25.95 0.48
C GLY A 222 -3.82 -25.52 -0.90
N GLN A 223 -5.13 -25.58 -1.15
CA GLN A 223 -5.73 -25.13 -2.40
C GLN A 223 -5.50 -23.62 -2.61
N ARG A 224 -5.71 -22.79 -1.58
CA ARG A 224 -5.44 -21.36 -1.63
C ARG A 224 -3.98 -21.05 -1.97
N LEU A 225 -3.02 -21.77 -1.36
CA LEU A 225 -1.60 -21.60 -1.70
C LEU A 225 -1.31 -22.00 -3.14
N THR A 226 -1.88 -23.12 -3.63
CA THR A 226 -1.74 -23.54 -5.02
C THR A 226 -2.32 -22.49 -5.98
N GLU A 227 -3.51 -21.96 -5.69
CA GLU A 227 -4.12 -20.88 -6.50
C GLU A 227 -3.27 -19.60 -6.48
N LEU A 228 -2.81 -19.18 -5.30
CA LEU A 228 -2.03 -17.94 -5.16
C LEU A 228 -0.61 -18.07 -5.75
N LEU A 229 0.03 -19.23 -5.63
CA LEU A 229 1.40 -19.46 -6.08
C LEU A 229 1.49 -20.13 -7.48
N GLY A 230 0.35 -20.56 -8.04
CA GLY A 230 0.20 -21.04 -9.41
C GLY A 230 0.56 -22.49 -9.65
N ASN A 231 1.14 -23.17 -8.67
CA ASN A 231 1.54 -24.55 -8.73
C ASN A 231 1.80 -25.12 -7.33
N ASP A 232 2.11 -26.42 -7.26
CA ASP A 232 2.34 -27.14 -6.01
C ASP A 232 3.80 -27.09 -5.50
N GLN A 233 4.68 -26.30 -6.13
CA GLN A 233 6.09 -26.18 -5.68
C GLN A 233 6.22 -25.66 -4.25
N TRP A 234 5.23 -24.91 -3.78
CA TRP A 234 5.17 -24.42 -2.41
C TRP A 234 5.23 -25.55 -1.36
N LYS A 235 4.78 -26.78 -1.71
CA LYS A 235 4.86 -27.95 -0.82
C LYS A 235 6.30 -28.30 -0.46
N ASN A 236 7.23 -28.08 -1.38
CA ASN A 236 8.66 -28.37 -1.24
C ASN A 236 9.46 -27.22 -0.63
N ALA A 237 8.87 -26.04 -0.46
CA ALA A 237 9.54 -24.88 0.12
C ALA A 237 10.05 -25.21 1.53
N GLN A 238 11.32 -24.89 1.81
CA GLN A 238 11.98 -25.14 3.09
C GLN A 238 12.01 -23.88 3.98
N SER A 239 11.60 -22.73 3.45
CA SER A 239 11.59 -21.47 4.17
C SER A 239 10.48 -20.53 3.70
N ALA A 240 10.13 -19.57 4.53
CA ALA A 240 9.20 -18.50 4.17
C ALA A 240 9.71 -17.65 2.99
N GLU A 241 11.03 -17.49 2.90
CA GLU A 241 11.67 -16.77 1.78
C GLU A 241 11.47 -17.50 0.45
N GLU A 242 11.49 -18.84 0.45
CA GLU A 242 11.23 -19.62 -0.77
C GLU A 242 9.78 -19.45 -1.26
N LEU A 243 8.80 -19.40 -0.35
CA LEU A 243 7.42 -19.07 -0.72
C LEU A 243 7.33 -17.69 -1.34
N THR A 244 8.01 -16.72 -0.76
CA THR A 244 8.09 -15.36 -1.31
C THR A 244 8.71 -15.35 -2.71
N LYS A 245 9.78 -16.13 -2.94
CA LYS A 245 10.42 -16.28 -4.27
C LYS A 245 9.47 -16.92 -5.28
N ILE A 246 8.70 -17.94 -4.90
CA ILE A 246 7.71 -18.58 -5.78
C ILE A 246 6.66 -17.56 -6.22
N PHE A 247 6.10 -16.77 -5.29
CA PHE A 247 5.15 -15.70 -5.61
C PHE A 247 5.74 -14.66 -6.56
N ILE A 248 6.94 -14.15 -6.26
CA ILE A 248 7.62 -13.17 -7.11
C ILE A 248 7.87 -13.74 -8.51
N THR A 249 8.37 -14.97 -8.59
CA THR A 249 8.64 -15.64 -9.87
C THR A 249 7.37 -15.80 -10.69
N ARG A 250 6.25 -16.17 -10.06
CA ARG A 250 4.96 -16.22 -10.72
C ARG A 250 4.57 -14.88 -11.33
N VAL A 251 4.63 -13.81 -10.53
CA VAL A 251 4.25 -12.48 -11.03
C VAL A 251 5.14 -12.02 -12.18
N LEU A 252 6.45 -12.28 -12.11
CA LEU A 252 7.39 -11.90 -13.18
C LEU A 252 7.21 -12.74 -14.46
N ASN A 253 6.81 -14.00 -14.34
CA ASN A 253 6.63 -14.89 -15.50
C ASN A 253 5.26 -14.72 -16.15
N ASP A 254 4.20 -14.57 -15.34
CA ASP A 254 2.83 -14.62 -15.83
C ASP A 254 2.28 -13.21 -16.12
N CYS A 255 2.83 -12.17 -15.49
CA CYS A 255 2.33 -10.80 -15.60
C CYS A 255 3.29 -9.90 -16.37
N ASP A 256 2.79 -8.77 -16.87
CA ASP A 256 3.58 -7.80 -17.65
C ASP A 256 4.54 -6.97 -16.74
N LYS A 257 5.37 -7.68 -15.95
CA LYS A 257 6.37 -7.12 -15.03
C LYS A 257 7.74 -7.76 -15.32
N THR A 258 8.81 -7.00 -15.25
CA THR A 258 10.16 -7.50 -15.54
C THR A 258 11.16 -7.30 -14.41
N ALA A 259 10.74 -6.56 -13.39
CA ALA A 259 11.57 -6.27 -12.23
C ALA A 259 10.71 -6.18 -10.95
N HIS A 260 11.35 -6.40 -9.83
CA HIS A 260 10.75 -6.16 -8.51
C HIS A 260 11.77 -5.55 -7.56
N ALA A 261 11.27 -4.86 -6.55
CA ALA A 261 12.03 -4.46 -5.37
C ALA A 261 11.19 -4.75 -4.13
N LYS A 262 11.80 -5.22 -3.06
CA LYS A 262 11.09 -5.48 -1.79
C LYS A 262 11.74 -4.72 -0.65
N ILE A 263 10.92 -4.17 0.22
CA ILE A 263 11.33 -3.50 1.46
C ILE A 263 10.64 -4.16 2.65
N LYS A 264 11.35 -4.20 3.76
CA LYS A 264 10.89 -4.79 5.01
C LYS A 264 10.19 -3.73 5.84
N ILE A 265 8.94 -3.98 6.22
CA ILE A 265 8.20 -3.12 7.14
C ILE A 265 8.15 -3.82 8.50
N PRO A 266 8.86 -3.32 9.51
CA PRO A 266 8.82 -3.90 10.86
C PRO A 266 7.45 -3.68 11.51
N ARG A 267 7.01 -4.63 12.33
CA ARG A 267 5.80 -4.52 13.16
C ARG A 267 6.18 -4.11 14.59
N SER A 268 5.36 -3.30 15.22
CA SER A 268 5.53 -2.86 16.61
C SER A 268 5.51 -4.01 17.62
N GLU A 269 4.81 -5.09 17.31
CA GLU A 269 4.66 -6.29 18.15
C GLU A 269 5.70 -7.38 17.83
N GLY A 270 6.70 -7.06 17.02
CA GLY A 270 7.69 -8.00 16.51
C GLY A 270 7.29 -8.62 15.17
N GLY A 271 8.32 -9.09 14.43
CA GLY A 271 8.14 -9.58 13.07
C GLY A 271 8.09 -8.46 12.02
N TYR A 272 7.67 -8.80 10.83
CA TYR A 272 7.61 -7.89 9.68
C TYR A 272 6.68 -8.43 8.60
N TYR A 273 6.41 -7.59 7.60
CA TYR A 273 5.90 -7.99 6.30
C TYR A 273 6.71 -7.28 5.20
N TRP A 274 6.59 -7.77 3.99
CA TRP A 274 7.21 -7.14 2.84
C TRP A 274 6.24 -6.22 2.12
N MET A 275 6.73 -5.07 1.65
CA MET A 275 6.12 -4.38 0.52
C MET A 275 6.94 -4.71 -0.71
N ILE A 276 6.29 -5.30 -1.71
CA ILE A 276 6.91 -5.73 -2.96
C ILE A 276 6.38 -4.84 -4.09
N LEU A 277 7.28 -4.08 -4.69
CA LEU A 277 7.00 -3.31 -5.89
C LEU A 277 7.32 -4.17 -7.12
N PHE A 278 6.35 -4.35 -8.00
CA PHE A 278 6.51 -4.96 -9.31
C PHE A 278 6.40 -3.89 -10.39
N THR A 279 7.37 -3.85 -11.33
CA THR A 279 7.47 -2.79 -12.35
C THR A 279 8.22 -3.29 -13.58
N LYS A 280 8.23 -2.49 -14.64
CA LYS A 280 9.18 -2.63 -15.77
C LYS A 280 10.40 -1.71 -15.64
N ALA A 281 10.40 -0.80 -14.70
CA ALA A 281 11.42 0.22 -14.50
C ALA A 281 12.45 -0.21 -13.44
N ALA A 282 13.27 -1.23 -13.72
CA ALA A 282 14.21 -1.84 -12.77
C ALA A 282 15.09 -0.79 -12.05
N LYS A 283 15.68 0.16 -12.77
CA LYS A 283 16.51 1.21 -12.16
C LYS A 283 15.74 2.07 -11.14
N LEU A 284 14.48 2.39 -11.45
CA LEU A 284 13.64 3.16 -10.51
C LEU A 284 13.22 2.33 -9.31
N ALA A 285 13.01 1.03 -9.48
CA ALA A 285 12.74 0.12 -8.38
C ALA A 285 13.93 0.03 -7.41
N ASP A 286 15.14 -0.04 -7.95
CA ASP A 286 16.38 -0.04 -7.15
C ASP A 286 16.58 1.29 -6.39
N GLU A 287 16.32 2.42 -7.03
CA GLU A 287 16.37 3.74 -6.39
C GLU A 287 15.30 3.88 -5.30
N TRP A 288 14.07 3.45 -5.59
CA TRP A 288 13.01 3.43 -4.58
C TRP A 288 13.39 2.58 -3.37
N LYS A 289 13.85 1.35 -3.59
CA LYS A 289 14.32 0.45 -2.53
C LYS A 289 15.40 1.12 -1.68
N LYS A 290 16.46 1.60 -2.31
CA LYS A 290 17.60 2.25 -1.64
C LYS A 290 17.15 3.43 -0.77
N HIS A 291 16.29 4.29 -1.30
CA HIS A 291 15.85 5.47 -0.58
C HIS A 291 14.84 5.17 0.53
N VAL A 292 13.87 4.29 0.27
CA VAL A 292 12.84 3.96 1.26
C VAL A 292 13.41 3.04 2.35
N GLU A 293 14.21 2.03 1.97
CA GLU A 293 14.82 1.10 2.92
C GLU A 293 15.76 1.81 3.89
N LYS A 294 16.61 2.74 3.40
CA LYS A 294 17.46 3.56 4.27
C LYS A 294 16.65 4.36 5.28
N ARG A 295 15.51 4.90 4.87
CA ARG A 295 14.64 5.71 5.72
C ARG A 295 13.83 4.86 6.72
N ILE A 296 13.31 3.71 6.28
CA ILE A 296 12.62 2.77 7.17
C ILE A 296 13.57 2.14 8.19
N ASN A 297 14.80 1.82 7.78
CA ASN A 297 15.81 1.27 8.68
C ASN A 297 16.33 2.32 9.70
N SER A 298 16.30 3.60 9.35
CA SER A 298 16.55 4.68 10.30
C SER A 298 15.37 4.99 11.21
N ALA A 299 14.15 4.66 10.78
CA ALA A 299 12.93 4.78 11.55
C ALA A 299 12.48 3.38 12.00
N HIS A 300 13.02 2.87 13.11
CA HIS A 300 12.44 1.69 13.76
C HIS A 300 11.00 2.01 14.18
N GLY A 301 10.10 1.02 14.22
CA GLY A 301 8.70 1.24 14.61
C GLY A 301 8.53 1.96 15.97
N ARG A 302 9.55 1.92 16.84
CA ARG A 302 9.64 2.73 18.05
C ARG A 302 9.85 4.22 17.77
N ASP A 303 10.57 4.58 16.71
CA ASP A 303 10.89 5.98 16.39
C ASP A 303 9.66 6.71 15.86
N ILE A 304 8.79 6.03 15.13
CA ILE A 304 7.49 6.61 14.69
C ILE A 304 6.61 6.88 15.90
N ALA A 305 6.53 5.94 16.84
CA ALA A 305 5.77 6.14 18.07
C ALA A 305 6.34 7.32 18.89
N VAL A 306 7.66 7.45 18.95
CA VAL A 306 8.33 8.58 19.61
C VAL A 306 8.08 9.89 18.86
N LEU A 307 8.16 9.91 17.54
CA LEU A 307 7.83 11.08 16.72
C LEU A 307 6.37 11.54 16.93
N LEU A 308 5.45 10.59 16.99
CA LEU A 308 4.02 10.87 17.30
C LEU A 308 3.85 11.41 18.72
N ASP A 309 4.58 10.87 19.69
CA ASP A 309 4.53 11.35 21.09
C ASP A 309 5.13 12.75 21.24
N VAL A 310 6.21 13.07 20.51
CA VAL A 310 6.78 14.42 20.46
C VAL A 310 5.81 15.42 19.84
N LYS A 311 5.17 15.05 18.73
CA LYS A 311 4.17 15.91 18.05
C LYS A 311 2.91 16.13 18.91
N ALA A 312 2.50 15.11 19.64
CA ALA A 312 1.36 15.21 20.58
C ALA A 312 1.72 15.91 21.89
N GLY A 313 2.95 16.38 22.07
CA GLY A 313 3.41 17.04 23.31
C GLY A 313 3.53 16.07 24.51
N ARG A 314 3.48 14.76 24.27
CA ARG A 314 3.57 13.74 25.32
C ARG A 314 5.00 13.47 25.78
N THR A 315 5.99 13.86 24.99
CA THR A 315 7.42 13.80 25.36
C THR A 315 8.19 14.98 24.81
N SER A 316 9.28 15.38 25.47
CA SER A 316 9.90 16.68 25.31
C SER A 316 11.04 16.80 24.34
N THR A 317 11.42 15.82 23.58
CA THR A 317 12.26 15.86 22.36
C THR A 317 12.96 14.52 22.08
N LEU A 318 13.14 14.17 20.80
CA LEU A 318 13.97 13.04 20.31
C LEU A 318 15.40 13.05 20.87
N LYS A 319 16.01 14.23 21.11
CA LYS A 319 17.37 14.38 21.62
C LYS A 319 17.60 13.79 23.00
N ASN A 320 16.58 13.67 23.83
CA ASN A 320 16.70 13.12 25.19
C ASN A 320 16.68 11.58 25.21
N TRP A 321 16.24 10.93 24.13
CA TRP A 321 16.17 9.47 24.02
C TRP A 321 17.42 8.84 23.38
N ILE A 322 18.14 9.59 22.55
CA ILE A 322 19.34 9.12 21.86
C ILE A 322 20.57 9.04 22.81
N LYS A 323 20.49 9.62 24.02
CA LYS A 323 21.58 9.67 25.00
C LYS A 323 21.56 8.54 26.04
N THR A 324 20.69 7.57 25.96
CA THR A 324 20.52 6.50 26.96
C THR A 324 20.81 5.08 26.45
N GLU A 325 21.55 4.92 25.34
CA GLU A 325 22.19 3.66 24.97
C GLU A 325 23.69 3.81 24.83
#